data_0844adaa783a877b3c5b35527c15eaee
#
_entry.id   0844adaa783a877b3c5b35527c15eaee
#
_cell.length_a   1.000
_cell.length_b   1.000
_cell.length_c   1.000
_cell.angle_alpha   90.00
_cell.angle_beta   90.00
_cell.angle_gamma   90.00
#
_symmetry.space_group_name_H-M   'P 1'
#
loop_
_entity.id
_entity.type
_entity.pdbx_description
1 polymer ?
#
loop_
_entity_poly.entity_id
_entity_poly.type
_entity_poly.pdbx_seq_one_letter_code
_entity_poly.pdbx_strand_id
1 'polypeptide(L)'
;GEPGTQLTMRTFHIGGAASRASAMDMVQVKHDGSVKLINVNTVENKDGNLVAVSRSGELAVTDQNGRERERYKLPYGALITVKDGSKVASGEKIASWDPHTHPIVSEVAGKVLFTGMEEGLSVRQQTDDMTGLTSISVIDINDRNAAGKELKPMISLTDKKGKELFFPNSTVPAHYPLPANASINVLDGEQIEIGQIIARIPQEAGGTKDITGGLPRVADLFEARKPKDPAILAEITGTVTLGKETKGKLRLVITPDDGKPLPNGKDHYEELIPKWRTLSVFEGERVEKGEVISDGPPTPHDILRLKGINELSKYIVNEIQDVYRLQGVKINDKHIEVITRQMLRKVEILDMGDSPFIKGEQVEYRRVIEENEKLESDGLRPARFDRLLLGITKASLATESFISVSYTHLRAHETLT
;
A
#
# COMPACT_ATOMS: atom_id res chain seq x y z
N GLY A 1 -15.71 28.82 -14.24
CA GLY A 1 -14.52 29.16 -13.46
C GLY A 1 -13.49 28.03 -13.50
N GLU A 2 -12.27 28.33 -13.11
CA GLU A 2 -11.26 27.29 -13.00
C GLU A 2 -11.65 26.27 -11.92
N PRO A 3 -11.41 24.96 -12.14
CA PRO A 3 -11.77 23.95 -11.14
C PRO A 3 -11.20 24.19 -9.75
N GLY A 4 -9.99 24.77 -9.65
CA GLY A 4 -9.37 25.11 -8.37
C GLY A 4 -10.14 26.13 -7.54
N THR A 5 -10.90 27.04 -8.16
CA THR A 5 -11.72 28.03 -7.44
C THR A 5 -12.93 27.41 -6.75
N GLN A 6 -13.30 26.18 -7.12
CA GLN A 6 -14.42 25.44 -6.56
C GLN A 6 -14.01 24.62 -5.32
N LEU A 7 -12.71 24.53 -5.04
CA LEU A 7 -12.17 23.84 -3.85
C LEU A 7 -12.19 24.77 -2.65
N THR A 8 -12.59 24.26 -1.50
CA THR A 8 -12.46 25.01 -0.24
C THR A 8 -11.02 25.05 0.22
N MET A 9 -10.56 26.23 0.67
CA MET A 9 -9.25 26.39 1.31
C MET A 9 -9.25 25.92 2.77
N ARG A 10 -10.42 25.78 3.38
CA ARG A 10 -10.57 25.25 4.74
C ARG A 10 -10.62 23.73 4.72
N THR A 11 -9.74 23.11 5.48
CA THR A 11 -9.91 21.71 5.88
C THR A 11 -11.08 21.66 6.85
N PHE A 12 -12.19 21.05 6.45
CA PHE A 12 -13.25 20.76 7.42
C PHE A 12 -12.72 19.68 8.35
N HIS A 13 -12.61 19.98 9.63
CA HIS A 13 -12.54 18.95 10.64
C HIS A 13 -13.79 18.09 10.49
N ILE A 14 -13.61 16.78 10.48
CA ILE A 14 -14.62 15.76 10.26
C ILE A 14 -15.71 15.87 11.34
N GLY A 15 -16.68 16.69 11.12
CA GLY A 15 -17.87 16.89 11.95
C GLY A 15 -19.07 17.28 11.12
N GLY A 16 -18.86 17.72 9.91
CA GLY A 16 -19.93 17.97 8.94
C GLY A 16 -19.94 16.80 7.96
N ALA A 17 -21.11 16.21 7.73
CA ALA A 17 -21.43 15.14 6.81
C ALA A 17 -20.61 15.18 5.50
N ALA A 18 -19.33 14.84 5.56
CA ALA A 18 -18.68 14.23 4.45
C ALA A 18 -19.49 12.95 4.24
N SER A 19 -20.36 12.94 3.24
CA SER A 19 -20.89 11.70 2.73
C SER A 19 -19.65 10.88 2.44
N ARG A 20 -19.33 9.92 3.32
CA ARG A 20 -18.37 8.88 3.04
C ARG A 20 -18.80 8.38 1.68
N ALA A 21 -17.99 8.61 0.66
CA ALA A 21 -18.11 7.87 -0.57
C ALA A 21 -18.30 6.44 -0.08
N SER A 22 -19.47 5.82 -0.36
CA SER A 22 -19.79 4.50 0.18
C SER A 22 -18.58 3.64 -0.13
N ALA A 23 -17.84 3.25 0.92
CA ALA A 23 -16.64 2.50 0.74
C ALA A 23 -17.05 1.27 -0.07
N MET A 24 -16.36 1.00 -1.17
CA MET A 24 -16.69 -0.15 -2.00
C MET A 24 -16.60 -1.39 -1.12
N ASP A 25 -17.71 -2.08 -0.95
CA ASP A 25 -17.86 -3.31 -0.17
C ASP A 25 -17.95 -4.56 -1.05
N MET A 26 -18.03 -4.34 -2.38
CA MET A 26 -18.17 -5.41 -3.37
C MET A 26 -17.63 -5.02 -4.73
N VAL A 27 -17.29 -6.02 -5.53
CA VAL A 27 -17.02 -5.89 -6.96
C VAL A 27 -18.22 -6.43 -7.73
N GLN A 28 -18.82 -5.55 -8.54
CA GLN A 28 -19.86 -5.86 -9.49
C GLN A 28 -19.32 -5.64 -10.90
N VAL A 29 -19.39 -6.68 -11.73
CA VAL A 29 -18.88 -6.65 -13.11
C VAL A 29 -19.78 -5.78 -13.98
N LYS A 30 -19.18 -4.93 -14.82
CA LYS A 30 -19.92 -4.05 -15.75
C LYS A 30 -20.05 -4.65 -17.14
N HIS A 31 -19.15 -5.56 -17.53
CA HIS A 31 -19.12 -6.15 -18.86
C HIS A 31 -19.03 -7.68 -18.75
N ASP A 32 -19.65 -8.37 -19.69
CA ASP A 32 -19.54 -9.82 -19.80
C ASP A 32 -18.08 -10.22 -20.13
N GLY A 33 -17.60 -11.29 -19.50
CA GLY A 33 -16.23 -11.73 -19.73
C GLY A 33 -15.83 -12.97 -18.95
N SER A 34 -14.54 -13.24 -18.89
CA SER A 34 -13.96 -14.27 -18.03
C SER A 34 -13.08 -13.64 -16.97
N VAL A 35 -13.18 -14.15 -15.76
CA VAL A 35 -12.40 -13.67 -14.60
C VAL A 35 -10.99 -14.24 -14.68
N LYS A 36 -10.00 -13.39 -14.41
CA LYS A 36 -8.62 -13.79 -14.22
C LYS A 36 -8.13 -13.23 -12.87
N LEU A 37 -7.69 -14.13 -11.99
CA LEU A 37 -7.07 -13.77 -10.73
C LEU A 37 -5.56 -13.55 -10.95
N ILE A 38 -5.05 -12.42 -10.49
CA ILE A 38 -3.65 -12.00 -10.66
C ILE A 38 -3.07 -11.77 -9.26
N ASN A 39 -1.98 -12.48 -8.94
CA ASN A 39 -1.29 -12.39 -7.64
C ASN A 39 -2.21 -12.63 -6.43
N VAL A 40 -3.24 -13.47 -6.59
CA VAL A 40 -4.20 -13.80 -5.53
C VAL A 40 -3.89 -15.18 -4.98
N ASN A 41 -3.41 -15.24 -3.74
CA ASN A 41 -3.43 -16.47 -2.97
C ASN A 41 -4.82 -16.61 -2.36
N THR A 42 -5.46 -17.74 -2.56
CA THR A 42 -6.82 -17.99 -2.07
C THR A 42 -6.86 -19.22 -1.20
N VAL A 43 -7.72 -19.17 -0.21
CA VAL A 43 -8.05 -20.28 0.68
C VAL A 43 -9.54 -20.58 0.52
N GLU A 44 -9.91 -21.84 0.34
CA GLU A 44 -11.31 -22.25 0.19
C GLU A 44 -11.97 -22.37 1.57
N ASN A 45 -13.07 -21.67 1.76
CA ASN A 45 -13.89 -21.73 2.97
C ASN A 45 -14.87 -22.91 2.90
N LYS A 46 -15.47 -23.27 4.03
CA LYS A 46 -16.53 -24.32 4.15
C LYS A 46 -17.62 -24.21 3.09
N ASP A 47 -18.01 -23.02 2.74
CA ASP A 47 -19.09 -22.71 1.79
C ASP A 47 -18.66 -22.86 0.32
N GLY A 48 -17.41 -23.26 0.07
CA GLY A 48 -16.83 -23.39 -1.28
C GLY A 48 -16.45 -22.06 -1.92
N ASN A 49 -16.52 -20.96 -1.16
CA ASN A 49 -16.05 -19.65 -1.61
C ASN A 49 -14.55 -19.50 -1.36
N LEU A 50 -13.89 -18.71 -2.21
CA LEU A 50 -12.48 -18.39 -2.06
C LEU A 50 -12.29 -17.15 -1.20
N VAL A 51 -11.40 -17.20 -0.25
CA VAL A 51 -11.00 -16.03 0.57
C VAL A 51 -9.61 -15.59 0.14
N ALA A 52 -9.44 -14.31 -0.20
CA ALA A 52 -8.14 -13.76 -0.58
C ALA A 52 -7.24 -13.62 0.66
N VAL A 53 -6.09 -14.25 0.65
CA VAL A 53 -5.06 -14.14 1.70
C VAL A 53 -3.82 -13.37 1.23
N SER A 54 -3.92 -12.70 0.09
CA SER A 54 -2.90 -11.80 -0.44
C SER A 54 -3.39 -10.35 -0.42
N ARG A 55 -2.47 -9.39 -0.22
CA ARG A 55 -2.78 -7.95 -0.17
C ARG A 55 -2.65 -7.27 -1.53
N SER A 56 -1.84 -7.83 -2.41
CA SER A 56 -1.57 -7.35 -3.77
C SER A 56 -2.45 -8.01 -4.83
N GLY A 57 -3.47 -8.77 -4.39
CA GLY A 57 -4.37 -9.47 -5.27
C GLY A 57 -5.19 -8.54 -6.16
N GLU A 58 -5.29 -8.88 -7.44
CA GLU A 58 -6.12 -8.18 -8.42
C GLU A 58 -7.01 -9.16 -9.16
N LEU A 59 -8.20 -8.70 -9.51
CA LEU A 59 -9.16 -9.42 -10.33
C LEU A 59 -9.34 -8.65 -11.64
N ALA A 60 -9.07 -9.31 -12.74
CA ALA A 60 -9.29 -8.75 -14.08
C ALA A 60 -10.44 -9.48 -14.78
N VAL A 61 -11.26 -8.72 -15.52
CA VAL A 61 -12.29 -9.25 -16.40
C VAL A 61 -11.82 -9.09 -17.83
N THR A 62 -11.69 -10.20 -18.55
CA THR A 62 -11.20 -10.26 -19.93
C THR A 62 -12.33 -10.63 -20.88
N ASP A 63 -12.33 -10.03 -22.07
CA ASP A 63 -13.29 -10.37 -23.14
C ASP A 63 -12.88 -11.67 -23.85
N GLN A 64 -13.69 -12.11 -24.83
CA GLN A 64 -13.43 -13.32 -25.63
C GLN A 64 -12.13 -13.25 -26.43
N ASN A 65 -11.58 -12.07 -26.66
CA ASN A 65 -10.31 -11.85 -27.37
C ASN A 65 -9.10 -11.78 -26.43
N GLY A 66 -9.29 -12.05 -25.12
CA GLY A 66 -8.24 -11.95 -24.11
C GLY A 66 -7.86 -10.51 -23.73
N ARG A 67 -8.63 -9.50 -24.17
CA ARG A 67 -8.39 -8.11 -23.79
C ARG A 67 -9.01 -7.83 -22.43
N GLU A 68 -8.22 -7.24 -21.54
CA GLU A 68 -8.68 -6.79 -20.24
C GLU A 68 -9.66 -5.62 -20.39
N ARG A 69 -10.86 -5.76 -19.82
CA ARG A 69 -11.92 -4.75 -19.82
C ARG A 69 -12.00 -4.02 -18.49
N GLU A 70 -11.81 -4.76 -17.40
CA GLU A 70 -11.92 -4.25 -16.04
C GLU A 70 -10.85 -4.86 -15.17
N ARG A 71 -10.34 -4.08 -14.21
CA ARG A 71 -9.38 -4.52 -13.21
C ARG A 71 -9.77 -3.96 -11.86
N TYR A 72 -9.84 -4.82 -10.86
CA TYR A 72 -10.22 -4.50 -9.50
C TYR A 72 -9.16 -5.01 -8.53
N LYS A 73 -8.79 -4.17 -7.58
CA LYS A 73 -7.91 -4.57 -6.49
C LYS A 73 -8.74 -5.29 -5.42
N LEU A 74 -8.28 -6.45 -4.97
CA LEU A 74 -8.91 -7.22 -3.91
C LEU A 74 -8.17 -6.96 -2.60
N PRO A 75 -8.87 -6.52 -1.54
CA PRO A 75 -8.26 -6.42 -0.22
C PRO A 75 -8.08 -7.81 0.41
N TYR A 76 -7.15 -7.92 1.35
CA TYR A 76 -6.99 -9.12 2.17
C TYR A 76 -8.30 -9.47 2.89
N GLY A 77 -8.66 -10.73 2.90
CA GLY A 77 -9.91 -11.22 3.48
C GLY A 77 -11.15 -11.04 2.60
N ALA A 78 -10.99 -10.57 1.35
CA ALA A 78 -12.11 -10.49 0.41
C ALA A 78 -12.66 -11.88 0.08
N LEU A 79 -13.98 -12.03 0.15
CA LEU A 79 -14.69 -13.23 -0.24
C LEU A 79 -14.92 -13.20 -1.75
N ILE A 80 -14.39 -14.18 -2.48
CA ILE A 80 -14.50 -14.31 -3.93
C ILE A 80 -15.45 -15.48 -4.23
N THR A 81 -16.52 -15.21 -4.97
CA THR A 81 -17.57 -16.20 -5.28
C THR A 81 -17.29 -16.97 -6.58
N VAL A 82 -16.30 -16.54 -7.35
CA VAL A 82 -15.97 -17.11 -8.67
C VAL A 82 -14.56 -17.69 -8.69
N LYS A 83 -14.35 -18.75 -9.45
CA LYS A 83 -13.02 -19.35 -9.64
C LYS A 83 -12.31 -18.71 -10.84
N ASP A 84 -10.98 -18.83 -10.87
CA ASP A 84 -10.17 -18.36 -12.00
C ASP A 84 -10.64 -19.00 -13.32
N GLY A 85 -10.74 -18.19 -14.37
CA GLY A 85 -11.27 -18.62 -15.67
C GLY A 85 -12.79 -18.71 -15.78
N SER A 86 -13.57 -18.45 -14.71
CA SER A 86 -15.05 -18.50 -14.77
C SER A 86 -15.60 -17.41 -15.65
N LYS A 87 -16.68 -17.71 -16.38
CA LYS A 87 -17.45 -16.74 -17.15
C LYS A 87 -18.40 -15.99 -16.22
N VAL A 88 -18.45 -14.68 -16.36
CA VAL A 88 -19.30 -13.79 -15.58
C VAL A 88 -20.12 -12.90 -16.47
N ALA A 89 -21.33 -12.58 -16.03
CA ALA A 89 -22.23 -11.68 -16.73
C ALA A 89 -22.20 -10.27 -16.12
N SER A 90 -22.55 -9.28 -16.94
CA SER A 90 -22.70 -7.90 -16.48
C SER A 90 -23.69 -7.80 -15.33
N GLY A 91 -23.33 -7.11 -14.26
CA GLY A 91 -24.16 -6.98 -13.04
C GLY A 91 -23.93 -8.06 -12.00
N GLU A 92 -23.13 -9.09 -12.26
CA GLU A 92 -22.82 -10.16 -11.31
C GLU A 92 -21.86 -9.67 -10.22
N LYS A 93 -22.15 -10.05 -8.96
CA LYS A 93 -21.25 -9.79 -7.82
C LYS A 93 -20.25 -10.91 -7.70
N ILE A 94 -18.99 -10.59 -7.82
CA ILE A 94 -17.88 -11.56 -7.89
C ILE A 94 -16.95 -11.53 -6.69
N ALA A 95 -16.94 -10.43 -5.95
CA ALA A 95 -16.20 -10.33 -4.70
C ALA A 95 -16.91 -9.39 -3.73
N SER A 96 -16.74 -9.61 -2.42
CA SER A 96 -17.27 -8.76 -1.36
C SER A 96 -16.34 -8.75 -0.15
N TRP A 97 -16.35 -7.65 0.61
CA TRP A 97 -15.57 -7.48 1.84
C TRP A 97 -16.21 -6.46 2.77
N ASP A 98 -15.76 -6.43 4.01
CA ASP A 98 -16.13 -5.38 4.96
C ASP A 98 -15.14 -4.20 4.83
N PRO A 99 -15.58 -3.02 4.43
CA PRO A 99 -14.70 -1.87 4.27
C PRO A 99 -14.29 -1.23 5.62
N HIS A 100 -14.91 -1.62 6.73
CA HIS A 100 -14.68 -1.03 8.06
C HIS A 100 -13.70 -1.83 8.92
N THR A 101 -13.42 -3.07 8.54
CA THR A 101 -12.53 -3.94 9.28
C THR A 101 -11.54 -4.66 8.36
N HIS A 102 -10.34 -4.88 8.86
CA HIS A 102 -9.40 -5.80 8.22
C HIS A 102 -9.47 -7.14 8.95
N PRO A 103 -10.02 -8.20 8.32
CA PRO A 103 -10.08 -9.50 8.95
C PRO A 103 -8.69 -10.15 8.99
N ILE A 104 -8.39 -10.91 10.04
CA ILE A 104 -7.29 -11.86 10.08
C ILE A 104 -7.92 -13.23 9.82
N VAL A 105 -7.49 -13.90 8.76
CA VAL A 105 -8.06 -15.15 8.26
C VAL A 105 -7.11 -16.30 8.57
N SER A 106 -7.65 -17.43 9.01
CA SER A 106 -6.87 -18.66 9.22
C SER A 106 -6.52 -19.33 7.89
N GLU A 107 -5.23 -19.57 7.68
CA GLU A 107 -4.74 -20.32 6.52
C GLU A 107 -4.61 -21.82 6.80
N VAL A 108 -4.71 -22.22 8.07
CA VAL A 108 -4.55 -23.60 8.53
C VAL A 108 -5.69 -23.97 9.49
N ALA A 109 -6.22 -25.18 9.37
CA ALA A 109 -7.18 -25.68 10.35
C ALA A 109 -6.46 -26.19 11.59
N GLY A 110 -6.91 -25.78 12.77
CA GLY A 110 -6.27 -26.17 14.02
C GLY A 110 -7.06 -25.74 15.26
N LYS A 111 -6.48 -26.03 16.42
CA LYS A 111 -7.01 -25.61 17.71
C LYS A 111 -6.34 -24.30 18.10
N VAL A 112 -7.15 -23.33 18.49
CA VAL A 112 -6.69 -22.01 18.96
C VAL A 112 -6.00 -22.12 20.30
N LEU A 113 -4.84 -21.48 20.42
CA LEU A 113 -4.12 -21.30 21.66
C LEU A 113 -3.79 -19.81 21.82
N PHE A 114 -4.28 -19.19 22.88
CA PHE A 114 -3.98 -17.81 23.22
C PHE A 114 -2.62 -17.72 23.90
N THR A 115 -1.75 -16.83 23.39
CA THR A 115 -0.44 -16.58 23.96
C THR A 115 -0.30 -15.10 24.26
N GLY A 116 0.16 -14.76 25.48
CA GLY A 116 0.33 -13.37 25.91
C GLY A 116 -0.97 -12.59 26.06
N MET A 117 -2.12 -13.27 26.21
CA MET A 117 -3.43 -12.67 26.42
C MET A 117 -3.82 -12.81 27.89
N GLU A 118 -3.71 -11.71 28.64
CA GLU A 118 -4.12 -11.63 30.03
C GLU A 118 -5.17 -10.53 30.16
N GLU A 119 -6.31 -10.86 30.77
CA GLU A 119 -7.40 -9.93 30.97
C GLU A 119 -6.99 -8.76 31.87
N GLY A 120 -7.30 -7.54 31.45
CA GLY A 120 -6.91 -6.30 32.14
C GLY A 120 -5.47 -5.85 31.94
N LEU A 121 -4.58 -6.69 31.38
CA LEU A 121 -3.20 -6.36 31.10
C LEU A 121 -2.94 -6.17 29.59
N SER A 122 -3.32 -7.14 28.77
CA SER A 122 -3.11 -7.11 27.31
C SER A 122 -4.42 -7.12 26.51
N VAL A 123 -5.49 -7.68 27.08
CA VAL A 123 -6.82 -7.75 26.47
C VAL A 123 -7.89 -7.23 27.42
N ARG A 124 -8.96 -6.70 26.86
CA ARG A 124 -10.16 -6.25 27.56
C ARG A 124 -11.35 -7.03 27.03
N GLN A 125 -12.13 -7.61 27.95
CA GLN A 125 -13.42 -8.20 27.63
C GLN A 125 -14.50 -7.13 27.72
N GLN A 126 -15.25 -6.94 26.65
CA GLN A 126 -16.36 -6.00 26.60
C GLN A 126 -17.61 -6.76 26.19
N THR A 127 -18.61 -6.72 27.04
CA THR A 127 -19.93 -7.28 26.76
C THR A 127 -20.80 -6.17 26.21
N ASP A 128 -21.38 -6.37 25.04
CA ASP A 128 -22.35 -5.46 24.48
C ASP A 128 -23.70 -5.65 25.20
N ASP A 129 -24.14 -4.63 25.93
CA ASP A 129 -25.35 -4.66 26.71
C ASP A 129 -26.62 -4.86 25.86
N MET A 130 -26.58 -4.57 24.57
CA MET A 130 -27.72 -4.71 23.66
C MET A 130 -27.81 -6.11 23.03
N THR A 131 -26.67 -6.70 22.71
CA THR A 131 -26.64 -8.01 22.03
C THR A 131 -26.25 -9.16 22.94
N GLY A 132 -25.76 -8.88 24.15
CA GLY A 132 -25.26 -9.88 25.10
C GLY A 132 -24.01 -10.63 24.62
N LEU A 133 -23.45 -10.21 23.49
CA LEU A 133 -22.23 -10.82 22.92
C LEU A 133 -21.00 -10.25 23.63
N THR A 134 -20.16 -11.14 24.08
CA THR A 134 -18.88 -10.77 24.68
C THR A 134 -17.80 -10.75 23.61
N SER A 135 -17.21 -9.58 23.38
CA SER A 135 -16.08 -9.40 22.49
C SER A 135 -14.80 -9.18 23.29
N ILE A 136 -13.72 -9.80 22.87
CA ILE A 136 -12.39 -9.61 23.45
C ILE A 136 -11.62 -8.65 22.52
N SER A 137 -11.12 -7.55 23.07
CA SER A 137 -10.33 -6.57 22.31
C SER A 137 -8.93 -6.42 22.91
N VAL A 138 -7.94 -6.22 22.03
CA VAL A 138 -6.55 -6.00 22.42
C VAL A 138 -6.35 -4.54 22.86
N ILE A 139 -5.80 -4.33 24.05
CA ILE A 139 -5.53 -2.99 24.61
C ILE A 139 -4.32 -2.38 23.89
N ASP A 140 -4.36 -1.08 23.59
CA ASP A 140 -3.21 -0.36 23.02
C ASP A 140 -2.01 -0.43 23.96
N ILE A 141 -0.80 -0.55 23.41
CA ILE A 141 0.43 -0.69 24.16
C ILE A 141 0.72 0.54 25.06
N ASN A 142 0.21 1.72 24.66
CA ASN A 142 0.36 2.94 25.44
C ASN A 142 -0.54 2.95 26.68
N ASP A 143 -1.68 2.29 26.62
CA ASP A 143 -2.69 2.22 27.69
C ASP A 143 -2.42 1.03 28.64
N ARG A 144 -1.45 0.17 28.32
CA ARG A 144 -1.09 -0.96 29.15
C ARG A 144 -0.19 -0.57 30.34
N ASN A 145 -0.37 -1.23 31.45
CA ASN A 145 0.52 -1.16 32.60
C ASN A 145 1.93 -1.68 32.24
N ALA A 146 2.92 -1.39 33.08
CA ALA A 146 4.32 -1.82 32.84
C ALA A 146 4.46 -3.34 32.58
N ALA A 147 3.75 -4.18 33.32
CA ALA A 147 3.71 -5.63 33.11
C ALA A 147 3.04 -6.03 31.79
N GLY A 148 1.97 -5.34 31.40
CA GLY A 148 1.25 -5.59 30.14
C GLY A 148 2.02 -5.17 28.88
N LYS A 149 3.00 -4.27 29.00
CA LYS A 149 3.83 -3.84 27.85
C LYS A 149 4.81 -4.90 27.36
N GLU A 150 5.16 -5.86 28.20
CA GLU A 150 6.01 -6.98 27.82
C GLU A 150 5.23 -8.11 27.14
N LEU A 151 3.91 -8.15 27.35
CA LEU A 151 3.05 -9.17 26.78
C LEU A 151 2.79 -8.88 25.28
N LYS A 152 3.00 -9.90 24.46
CA LYS A 152 2.70 -9.85 23.03
C LYS A 152 1.47 -10.73 22.76
N PRO A 153 0.26 -10.15 22.64
CA PRO A 153 -0.94 -10.93 22.36
C PRO A 153 -0.84 -11.54 20.97
N MET A 154 -0.94 -12.85 20.88
CA MET A 154 -0.94 -13.59 19.64
C MET A 154 -1.87 -14.80 19.73
N ILE A 155 -2.39 -15.24 18.59
CA ILE A 155 -3.11 -16.47 18.42
C ILE A 155 -2.19 -17.47 17.74
N SER A 156 -1.97 -18.61 18.35
CA SER A 156 -1.20 -19.73 17.79
C SER A 156 -2.16 -20.87 17.44
N LEU A 157 -1.88 -21.58 16.36
CA LEU A 157 -2.65 -22.76 15.98
C LEU A 157 -1.88 -24.03 16.30
N THR A 158 -2.57 -24.96 16.95
CA THR A 158 -2.01 -26.24 17.38
C THR A 158 -2.82 -27.40 16.83
N ASP A 159 -2.17 -28.54 16.65
CA ASP A 159 -2.84 -29.81 16.34
C ASP A 159 -3.58 -30.36 17.59
N LYS A 160 -4.41 -31.36 17.42
CA LYS A 160 -5.13 -32.08 18.50
C LYS A 160 -4.20 -32.60 19.60
N LYS A 161 -2.90 -32.74 19.32
CA LYS A 161 -1.86 -33.17 20.27
C LYS A 161 -1.11 -32.03 20.94
N GLY A 162 -1.51 -30.76 20.69
CA GLY A 162 -0.83 -29.58 21.24
C GLY A 162 0.49 -29.20 20.56
N LYS A 163 0.79 -29.78 19.38
CA LYS A 163 1.97 -29.43 18.59
C LYS A 163 1.62 -28.23 17.70
N GLU A 164 2.54 -27.27 17.60
CA GLU A 164 2.38 -26.08 16.73
C GLU A 164 2.24 -26.49 15.25
N LEU A 165 1.33 -25.82 14.56
CA LEU A 165 1.13 -25.96 13.11
C LEU A 165 1.95 -24.90 12.38
N PHE A 166 2.27 -25.19 11.12
CA PHE A 166 3.05 -24.30 10.25
C PHE A 166 2.17 -23.81 9.10
N PHE A 167 2.50 -22.64 8.56
CA PHE A 167 1.84 -22.13 7.36
C PHE A 167 2.07 -23.05 6.16
N PRO A 168 1.12 -23.14 5.22
CA PRO A 168 1.27 -23.95 4.02
C PRO A 168 2.55 -23.60 3.26
N ASN A 169 3.35 -24.60 2.90
CA ASN A 169 4.61 -24.45 2.18
C ASN A 169 5.69 -23.60 2.88
N SER A 170 5.60 -23.43 4.19
CA SER A 170 6.55 -22.65 5.00
C SER A 170 7.01 -23.43 6.22
N THR A 171 8.17 -23.08 6.75
CA THR A 171 8.69 -23.57 8.04
C THR A 171 8.32 -22.61 9.20
N VAL A 172 7.56 -21.57 8.92
CA VAL A 172 7.12 -20.58 9.90
C VAL A 172 5.90 -21.11 10.65
N PRO A 173 5.88 -21.11 12.00
CA PRO A 173 4.73 -21.55 12.77
C PRO A 173 3.54 -20.60 12.53
N ALA A 174 2.33 -21.16 12.53
CA ALA A 174 1.07 -20.43 12.31
C ALA A 174 0.72 -19.57 13.55
N HIS A 175 1.45 -18.48 13.71
CA HIS A 175 1.26 -17.48 14.76
C HIS A 175 0.69 -16.21 14.15
N TYR A 176 -0.42 -15.73 14.70
CA TYR A 176 -1.10 -14.52 14.27
C TYR A 176 -0.95 -13.45 15.37
N PRO A 177 0.02 -12.53 15.25
CA PRO A 177 0.17 -11.43 16.20
C PRO A 177 -1.01 -10.48 16.06
N LEU A 178 -1.57 -10.05 17.18
CA LEU A 178 -2.73 -9.17 17.21
C LEU A 178 -2.29 -7.73 17.47
N PRO A 179 -2.59 -6.80 16.54
CA PRO A 179 -2.34 -5.39 16.76
C PRO A 179 -3.29 -4.79 17.80
N ALA A 180 -3.01 -3.57 18.23
CA ALA A 180 -3.89 -2.81 19.11
C ALA A 180 -5.31 -2.68 18.53
N ASN A 181 -6.30 -2.67 19.41
CA ASN A 181 -7.72 -2.58 19.07
C ASN A 181 -8.28 -3.74 18.21
N ALA A 182 -7.52 -4.80 17.98
CA ALA A 182 -8.05 -5.98 17.31
C ALA A 182 -9.16 -6.64 18.15
N SER A 183 -10.31 -6.89 17.52
CA SER A 183 -11.42 -7.64 18.11
C SER A 183 -11.28 -9.12 17.77
N ILE A 184 -11.26 -9.97 18.79
CA ILE A 184 -11.05 -11.41 18.66
C ILE A 184 -12.41 -12.10 18.52
N ASN A 185 -12.55 -12.93 17.48
CA ASN A 185 -13.82 -13.60 17.12
C ASN A 185 -13.84 -15.08 17.52
N VAL A 186 -12.76 -15.59 18.10
CA VAL A 186 -12.61 -17.01 18.48
C VAL A 186 -12.29 -17.13 19.95
N LEU A 187 -12.60 -18.30 20.53
CA LEU A 187 -12.32 -18.61 21.93
C LEU A 187 -11.05 -19.46 22.05
N ASP A 188 -10.41 -19.36 23.22
CA ASP A 188 -9.27 -20.23 23.53
C ASP A 188 -9.69 -21.72 23.55
N GLY A 189 -8.93 -22.54 22.86
CA GLY A 189 -9.23 -23.96 22.71
C GLY A 189 -10.28 -24.30 21.65
N GLU A 190 -10.86 -23.32 20.94
CA GLU A 190 -11.80 -23.54 19.86
C GLU A 190 -11.10 -24.18 18.65
N GLN A 191 -11.80 -25.06 17.96
CA GLN A 191 -11.31 -25.65 16.73
C GLN A 191 -11.77 -24.81 15.55
N ILE A 192 -10.82 -24.23 14.82
CA ILE A 192 -11.09 -23.39 13.64
C ILE A 192 -10.74 -24.13 12.35
N GLU A 193 -11.41 -23.71 11.29
CA GLU A 193 -11.19 -24.22 9.93
C GLU A 193 -10.43 -23.21 9.07
N ILE A 194 -10.00 -23.71 7.94
CA ILE A 194 -9.31 -22.91 6.92
C ILE A 194 -10.30 -21.84 6.39
N GLY A 195 -9.83 -20.60 6.23
CA GLY A 195 -10.65 -19.49 5.73
C GLY A 195 -11.56 -18.84 6.77
N GLN A 196 -11.53 -19.28 8.03
CA GLN A 196 -12.31 -18.67 9.12
C GLN A 196 -11.63 -17.39 9.62
N ILE A 197 -12.44 -16.36 9.91
CA ILE A 197 -11.95 -15.10 10.48
C ILE A 197 -11.66 -15.31 11.97
N ILE A 198 -10.40 -15.12 12.34
CA ILE A 198 -9.91 -15.27 13.72
C ILE A 198 -10.08 -13.99 14.51
N ALA A 199 -9.73 -12.85 13.90
CA ALA A 199 -9.86 -11.54 14.50
C ALA A 199 -10.19 -10.49 13.44
N ARG A 200 -10.69 -9.35 13.88
CA ARG A 200 -10.96 -8.19 13.03
C ARG A 200 -10.21 -6.99 13.60
N ILE A 201 -9.48 -6.32 12.76
CA ILE A 201 -8.82 -5.07 13.09
C ILE A 201 -9.76 -3.96 12.63
N PRO A 202 -10.35 -3.16 13.54
CA PRO A 202 -11.16 -2.03 13.13
C PRO A 202 -10.27 -1.09 12.33
N GLN A 203 -10.70 -0.78 11.12
CA GLN A 203 -10.09 0.31 10.37
C GLN A 203 -10.57 1.58 11.06
N GLU A 204 -9.80 2.08 12.04
CA GLU A 204 -10.05 3.40 12.59
C GLU A 204 -10.12 4.32 11.38
N ALA A 205 -11.27 4.94 11.19
CA ALA A 205 -11.45 5.98 10.20
C ALA A 205 -10.36 7.02 10.49
N GLY A 206 -9.24 6.92 9.78
CA GLY A 206 -7.94 7.52 9.99
C GLY A 206 -7.89 8.36 11.24
N GLY A 207 -7.22 7.86 12.29
CA GLY A 207 -6.93 8.70 13.44
C GLY A 207 -6.45 10.03 12.91
N THR A 208 -6.70 11.12 13.59
CA THR A 208 -6.36 12.51 13.30
C THR A 208 -4.94 12.72 12.71
N LYS A 209 -4.61 11.96 11.67
CA LYS A 209 -3.51 12.25 10.78
C LYS A 209 -3.94 13.53 10.10
N ASP A 210 -3.13 14.56 10.24
CA ASP A 210 -3.21 15.86 9.60
C ASP A 210 -3.48 15.64 8.08
N ILE A 211 -4.73 15.26 7.75
CA ILE A 211 -5.17 15.05 6.37
C ILE A 211 -5.41 16.45 5.87
N THR A 212 -4.35 17.06 5.33
CA THR A 212 -4.50 18.25 4.53
C THR A 212 -5.45 17.91 3.39
N GLY A 213 -6.69 18.36 3.51
CA GLY A 213 -7.72 18.18 2.49
C GLY A 213 -7.82 19.40 1.58
N GLY A 214 -8.62 19.30 0.55
CA GLY A 214 -8.91 20.42 -0.35
C GLY A 214 -7.71 20.90 -1.17
N LEU A 215 -7.66 22.19 -1.45
CA LEU A 215 -6.63 22.82 -2.27
C LEU A 215 -5.19 22.61 -1.77
N PRO A 216 -4.89 22.68 -0.46
CA PRO A 216 -3.55 22.39 0.05
C PRO A 216 -3.05 20.98 -0.31
N ARG A 217 -3.90 19.96 -0.24
CA ARG A 217 -3.53 18.58 -0.63
C ARG A 217 -3.18 18.48 -2.12
N VAL A 218 -3.96 19.13 -2.97
CA VAL A 218 -3.68 19.17 -4.43
C VAL A 218 -2.34 19.86 -4.70
N ALA A 219 -2.05 20.96 -4.00
CA ALA A 219 -0.77 21.66 -4.12
C ALA A 219 0.41 20.79 -3.68
N ASP A 220 0.28 20.06 -2.56
CA ASP A 220 1.32 19.15 -2.06
C ASP A 220 1.58 17.98 -3.03
N LEU A 221 0.53 17.45 -3.66
CA LEU A 221 0.67 16.38 -4.67
C LEU A 221 1.39 16.89 -5.92
N PHE A 222 1.04 18.08 -6.44
CA PHE A 222 1.73 18.66 -7.60
C PHE A 222 3.15 19.13 -7.29
N GLU A 223 3.45 19.50 -6.07
CA GLU A 223 4.82 19.79 -5.64
C GLU A 223 5.61 18.55 -5.25
N ALA A 224 5.00 17.35 -5.32
CA ALA A 224 5.59 16.08 -4.93
C ALA A 224 6.21 16.12 -3.53
N ARG A 225 5.55 16.83 -2.58
CA ARG A 225 6.05 16.95 -1.21
C ARG A 225 6.00 15.62 -0.49
N LYS A 226 7.05 15.35 0.29
CA LYS A 226 7.08 14.17 1.15
C LYS A 226 6.13 14.37 2.32
N PRO A 227 5.25 13.40 2.63
CA PRO A 227 4.41 13.46 3.83
C PRO A 227 5.28 13.40 5.09
N LYS A 228 4.76 13.91 6.22
CA LYS A 228 5.47 13.94 7.51
C LYS A 228 5.80 12.52 8.00
N ASP A 229 4.83 11.61 7.88
CA ASP A 229 4.95 10.21 8.30
C ASP A 229 4.69 9.29 7.10
N PRO A 230 5.67 9.15 6.18
CA PRO A 230 5.46 8.34 4.97
C PRO A 230 5.36 6.85 5.31
N ALA A 231 4.53 6.12 4.56
CA ALA A 231 4.52 4.67 4.60
C ALA A 231 5.88 4.11 4.19
N ILE A 232 6.27 3.00 4.78
CA ILE A 232 7.44 2.24 4.38
C ILE A 232 6.98 1.22 3.34
N LEU A 233 7.64 1.21 2.18
CA LEU A 233 7.37 0.28 1.10
C LEU A 233 8.45 -0.80 1.04
N ALA A 234 8.06 -2.02 0.61
CA ALA A 234 8.99 -3.12 0.42
C ALA A 234 9.98 -2.81 -0.73
N GLU A 235 11.26 -2.88 -0.45
CA GLU A 235 12.32 -2.66 -1.46
C GLU A 235 12.48 -3.85 -2.41
N ILE A 236 12.20 -5.05 -1.92
CA ILE A 236 12.36 -6.30 -2.65
C ILE A 236 11.13 -7.19 -2.45
N THR A 237 10.94 -8.11 -3.37
CA THR A 237 9.95 -9.20 -3.23
C THR A 237 10.57 -10.32 -2.40
N GLY A 238 9.86 -10.80 -1.39
CA GLY A 238 10.35 -11.87 -0.54
C GLY A 238 9.48 -12.13 0.68
N THR A 239 9.96 -12.99 1.56
CA THR A 239 9.27 -13.35 2.80
C THR A 239 9.73 -12.46 3.95
N VAL A 240 8.76 -11.93 4.70
CA VAL A 240 8.98 -11.06 5.86
C VAL A 240 9.30 -11.88 7.09
N THR A 241 10.33 -11.51 7.82
CA THR A 241 10.64 -12.03 9.16
C THR A 241 10.89 -10.87 10.12
N LEU A 242 10.42 -10.99 11.34
CA LEU A 242 10.60 -9.99 12.39
C LEU A 242 11.84 -10.34 13.21
N GLY A 243 12.86 -9.49 13.16
CA GLY A 243 14.10 -9.65 13.90
C GLY A 243 14.02 -9.05 15.31
N LYS A 244 15.14 -9.19 16.05
CA LYS A 244 15.26 -8.62 17.40
C LYS A 244 15.12 -7.11 17.42
N GLU A 245 14.44 -6.61 18.42
CA GLU A 245 14.29 -5.19 18.66
C GLU A 245 15.63 -4.52 18.98
N THR A 246 15.88 -3.37 18.40
CA THR A 246 17.13 -2.62 18.62
C THR A 246 16.81 -1.17 18.90
N LYS A 247 17.18 -0.65 20.07
CA LYS A 247 17.03 0.78 20.46
C LYS A 247 15.63 1.36 20.21
N GLY A 248 14.55 0.63 20.56
CA GLY A 248 13.17 1.10 20.37
C GLY A 248 12.64 1.02 18.93
N LYS A 249 13.38 0.35 18.05
CA LYS A 249 12.96 0.04 16.67
C LYS A 249 12.81 -1.46 16.50
N LEU A 250 11.80 -1.87 15.74
CA LEU A 250 11.63 -3.23 15.30
C LEU A 250 12.45 -3.46 14.02
N ARG A 251 13.19 -4.54 13.97
CA ARG A 251 13.93 -4.93 12.78
C ARG A 251 13.04 -5.81 11.91
N LEU A 252 12.73 -5.34 10.73
CA LEU A 252 12.04 -6.12 9.71
C LEU A 252 13.07 -6.60 8.70
N VAL A 253 13.05 -7.88 8.40
CA VAL A 253 13.96 -8.53 7.45
C VAL A 253 13.12 -9.10 6.32
N ILE A 254 13.48 -8.81 5.07
CA ILE A 254 12.87 -9.40 3.89
C ILE A 254 13.90 -10.29 3.21
N THR A 255 13.60 -11.58 3.13
CA THR A 255 14.43 -12.56 2.46
C THR A 255 13.91 -12.78 1.05
N PRO A 256 14.73 -12.55 -0.01
CA PRO A 256 14.29 -12.71 -1.38
C PRO A 256 13.93 -14.16 -1.71
N ASP A 257 12.84 -14.37 -2.45
CA ASP A 257 12.37 -15.69 -2.87
C ASP A 257 13.36 -16.38 -3.83
N ASP A 258 14.10 -15.59 -4.62
CA ASP A 258 15.05 -16.09 -5.63
C ASP A 258 16.35 -16.63 -5.04
N GLY A 259 16.59 -16.50 -3.74
CA GLY A 259 17.83 -16.93 -3.07
C GLY A 259 19.10 -16.28 -3.62
N LYS A 260 18.96 -15.21 -4.44
CA LYS A 260 20.10 -14.47 -4.98
C LYS A 260 20.48 -13.34 -4.03
N PRO A 261 21.79 -13.13 -3.82
CA PRO A 261 22.24 -12.00 -3.03
C PRO A 261 21.80 -10.69 -3.69
N LEU A 262 21.44 -9.73 -2.86
CA LEU A 262 21.09 -8.37 -3.28
C LEU A 262 22.28 -7.69 -3.97
N PRO A 263 22.07 -6.64 -4.76
CA PRO A 263 23.15 -5.84 -5.38
C PRO A 263 24.19 -5.34 -4.38
N ASN A 264 23.80 -5.24 -3.10
CA ASN A 264 24.67 -4.84 -1.98
C ASN A 264 25.50 -6.01 -1.41
N GLY A 265 25.43 -7.21 -1.98
CA GLY A 265 26.11 -8.41 -1.49
C GLY A 265 25.54 -9.00 -0.20
N LYS A 266 24.36 -8.54 0.26
CA LYS A 266 23.64 -9.10 1.41
C LYS A 266 22.60 -10.12 0.94
N ASP A 267 22.37 -11.14 1.75
CA ASP A 267 21.38 -12.19 1.45
C ASP A 267 19.95 -11.76 1.78
N HIS A 268 19.76 -10.64 2.48
CA HIS A 268 18.47 -10.12 2.91
C HIS A 268 18.47 -8.59 3.00
N TYR A 269 17.28 -8.01 2.96
CA TYR A 269 17.05 -6.59 3.17
C TYR A 269 16.57 -6.34 4.60
N GLU A 270 17.18 -5.40 5.30
CA GLU A 270 16.80 -5.02 6.66
C GLU A 270 16.27 -3.59 6.70
N GLU A 271 15.12 -3.41 7.35
CA GLU A 271 14.52 -2.12 7.65
C GLU A 271 14.25 -1.95 9.14
N LEU A 272 14.54 -0.77 9.69
CA LEU A 272 14.35 -0.46 11.11
C LEU A 272 13.12 0.42 11.30
N ILE A 273 12.03 -0.18 11.72
CA ILE A 273 10.72 0.47 11.88
C ILE A 273 10.53 0.93 13.32
N PRO A 274 10.16 2.20 13.58
CA PRO A 274 9.84 2.67 14.93
C PRO A 274 8.68 1.86 15.54
N LYS A 275 8.76 1.52 16.83
CA LYS A 275 7.73 0.72 17.53
C LYS A 275 6.32 1.31 17.52
N TRP A 276 6.22 2.65 17.45
CA TRP A 276 4.93 3.34 17.43
C TRP A 276 4.19 3.21 16.09
N ARG A 277 4.86 2.69 15.05
CA ARG A 277 4.22 2.45 13.76
C ARG A 277 3.53 1.09 13.73
N THR A 278 2.31 1.10 13.23
CA THR A 278 1.56 -0.13 12.97
C THR A 278 2.13 -0.80 11.73
N LEU A 279 2.46 -2.08 11.86
CA LEU A 279 2.83 -2.91 10.72
C LEU A 279 1.56 -3.40 10.03
N SER A 280 1.58 -3.32 8.71
CA SER A 280 0.52 -3.87 7.86
C SER A 280 0.80 -5.32 7.45
N VAL A 281 1.99 -5.84 7.72
CA VAL A 281 2.44 -7.18 7.31
C VAL A 281 2.65 -8.08 8.51
N PHE A 282 2.48 -9.39 8.31
CA PHE A 282 2.68 -10.42 9.33
C PHE A 282 4.01 -11.15 9.13
N GLU A 283 4.48 -11.80 10.18
CA GLU A 283 5.67 -12.66 10.11
C GLU A 283 5.38 -13.87 9.22
N GLY A 284 6.30 -14.18 8.31
CA GLY A 284 6.15 -15.24 7.32
C GLY A 284 5.34 -14.85 6.08
N GLU A 285 4.77 -13.65 6.02
CA GLU A 285 4.01 -13.18 4.86
C GLU A 285 4.96 -12.85 3.70
N ARG A 286 4.53 -13.19 2.48
CA ARG A 286 5.21 -12.82 1.26
C ARG A 286 4.78 -11.43 0.83
N VAL A 287 5.74 -10.54 0.64
CA VAL A 287 5.51 -9.18 0.14
C VAL A 287 6.11 -8.98 -1.23
N GLU A 288 5.46 -8.17 -2.04
CA GLU A 288 5.97 -7.77 -3.35
C GLU A 288 6.69 -6.41 -3.27
N LYS A 289 7.65 -6.21 -4.18
CA LYS A 289 8.35 -4.93 -4.30
C LYS A 289 7.38 -3.77 -4.45
N GLY A 290 7.49 -2.77 -3.57
CA GLY A 290 6.63 -1.60 -3.53
C GLY A 290 5.31 -1.79 -2.77
N GLU A 291 5.10 -2.92 -2.10
CA GLU A 291 3.97 -3.12 -1.20
C GLU A 291 4.14 -2.35 0.11
N VAL A 292 3.03 -1.93 0.70
CA VAL A 292 3.03 -1.14 1.94
C VAL A 292 3.29 -2.04 3.13
N ILE A 293 4.39 -1.80 3.84
CA ILE A 293 4.77 -2.54 5.05
C ILE A 293 4.23 -1.89 6.31
N SER A 294 4.30 -0.56 6.38
CA SER A 294 3.80 0.19 7.53
C SER A 294 2.78 1.22 7.13
N ASP A 295 1.87 1.49 8.03
CA ASP A 295 0.82 2.50 7.87
C ASP A 295 1.37 3.88 7.50
N GLY A 296 0.63 4.60 6.66
CA GLY A 296 0.95 5.95 6.23
C GLY A 296 0.66 6.20 4.75
N PRO A 297 0.67 7.45 4.31
CA PRO A 297 0.59 7.78 2.90
C PRO A 297 1.91 7.45 2.19
N PRO A 298 1.90 6.75 1.06
CA PRO A 298 3.12 6.44 0.32
C PRO A 298 3.75 7.72 -0.25
N THR A 299 5.08 7.75 -0.31
CA THR A 299 5.81 8.86 -0.90
C THR A 299 5.79 8.73 -2.43
N PRO A 300 5.43 9.78 -3.19
CA PRO A 300 5.42 9.71 -4.66
C PRO A 300 6.76 9.28 -5.27
N HIS A 301 7.88 9.72 -4.65
CA HIS A 301 9.22 9.34 -5.10
C HIS A 301 9.51 7.84 -4.93
N ASP A 302 9.04 7.23 -3.84
CA ASP A 302 9.24 5.80 -3.60
C ASP A 302 8.35 4.97 -4.54
N ILE A 303 7.13 5.44 -4.84
CA ILE A 303 6.27 4.82 -5.86
C ILE A 303 6.98 4.82 -7.22
N LEU A 304 7.57 5.96 -7.62
CA LEU A 304 8.31 6.04 -8.89
C LEU A 304 9.47 5.05 -8.93
N ARG A 305 10.26 5.02 -7.86
CA ARG A 305 11.46 4.17 -7.76
C ARG A 305 11.15 2.68 -7.73
N LEU A 306 10.08 2.28 -7.04
CA LEU A 306 9.76 0.87 -6.80
C LEU A 306 8.76 0.29 -7.80
N LYS A 307 7.70 1.06 -8.13
CA LYS A 307 6.59 0.61 -8.99
C LYS A 307 6.62 1.20 -10.41
N GLY A 308 7.41 2.26 -10.61
CA GLY A 308 7.55 2.88 -11.93
C GLY A 308 6.54 3.98 -12.23
N ILE A 309 6.58 4.46 -13.49
CA ILE A 309 5.86 5.67 -13.95
C ILE A 309 4.35 5.44 -13.97
N ASN A 310 3.91 4.28 -14.44
CA ASN A 310 2.48 4.01 -14.63
C ASN A 310 1.73 4.01 -13.30
N GLU A 311 2.27 3.37 -12.28
CA GLU A 311 1.67 3.34 -10.95
C GLU A 311 1.73 4.70 -10.26
N LEU A 312 2.83 5.46 -10.44
CA LEU A 312 2.90 6.83 -9.95
C LEU A 312 1.84 7.71 -10.60
N SER A 313 1.66 7.62 -11.93
CA SER A 313 0.66 8.41 -12.65
C SER A 313 -0.76 8.09 -12.15
N LYS A 314 -1.10 6.81 -12.03
CA LYS A 314 -2.38 6.38 -11.45
C LYS A 314 -2.58 6.91 -10.03
N TYR A 315 -1.54 6.82 -9.19
CA TYR A 315 -1.60 7.31 -7.82
C TYR A 315 -1.90 8.81 -7.77
N ILE A 316 -1.15 9.64 -8.50
CA ILE A 316 -1.34 11.09 -8.53
C ILE A 316 -2.73 11.46 -9.07
N VAL A 317 -3.17 10.81 -10.17
CA VAL A 317 -4.49 11.06 -10.76
C VAL A 317 -5.59 10.71 -9.76
N ASN A 318 -5.54 9.54 -9.13
CA ASN A 318 -6.56 9.11 -8.19
C ASN A 318 -6.63 10.02 -6.96
N GLU A 319 -5.49 10.32 -6.33
CA GLU A 319 -5.43 11.20 -5.15
C GLU A 319 -6.00 12.60 -5.43
N ILE A 320 -5.68 13.17 -6.59
CA ILE A 320 -6.21 14.48 -6.98
C ILE A 320 -7.69 14.39 -7.31
N GLN A 321 -8.11 13.39 -8.07
CA GLN A 321 -9.52 13.18 -8.42
C GLN A 321 -10.38 12.96 -7.17
N ASP A 322 -9.89 12.27 -6.17
CA ASP A 322 -10.62 12.06 -4.92
C ASP A 322 -10.88 13.38 -4.20
N VAL A 323 -9.89 14.29 -4.16
CA VAL A 323 -10.09 15.64 -3.61
C VAL A 323 -11.17 16.40 -4.38
N TYR A 324 -11.15 16.36 -5.73
CA TYR A 324 -12.13 17.03 -6.54
C TYR A 324 -13.53 16.40 -6.47
N ARG A 325 -13.61 15.07 -6.45
CA ARG A 325 -14.89 14.33 -6.32
C ARG A 325 -15.58 14.60 -5.00
N LEU A 326 -14.81 14.69 -3.90
CA LEU A 326 -15.35 15.06 -2.59
C LEU A 326 -15.98 16.46 -2.56
N GLN A 327 -15.53 17.36 -3.44
CA GLN A 327 -16.08 18.70 -3.60
C GLN A 327 -17.18 18.75 -4.70
N GLY A 328 -17.56 17.61 -5.30
CA GLY A 328 -18.54 17.55 -6.38
C GLY A 328 -18.05 18.07 -7.73
N VAL A 329 -16.75 18.35 -7.87
CA VAL A 329 -16.15 18.88 -9.09
C VAL A 329 -15.72 17.74 -10.00
N LYS A 330 -16.18 17.75 -11.25
CA LYS A 330 -15.82 16.75 -12.27
C LYS A 330 -14.73 17.30 -13.19
N ILE A 331 -13.56 16.65 -13.18
CA ILE A 331 -12.44 16.97 -14.07
C ILE A 331 -12.07 15.72 -14.86
N ASN A 332 -11.65 15.91 -16.12
CA ASN A 332 -11.13 14.79 -16.91
C ASN A 332 -9.68 14.50 -16.49
N ASP A 333 -9.36 13.21 -16.34
CA ASP A 333 -8.04 12.72 -15.92
C ASP A 333 -6.89 13.26 -16.79
N LYS A 334 -7.15 13.49 -18.08
CA LYS A 334 -6.16 14.02 -19.02
C LYS A 334 -5.53 15.34 -18.60
N HIS A 335 -6.26 16.21 -17.89
CA HIS A 335 -5.71 17.46 -17.38
C HIS A 335 -4.62 17.22 -16.33
N ILE A 336 -4.83 16.22 -15.46
CA ILE A 336 -3.88 15.85 -14.43
C ILE A 336 -2.71 15.08 -15.04
N GLU A 337 -2.98 14.17 -15.98
CA GLU A 337 -1.97 13.39 -16.69
C GLU A 337 -0.97 14.28 -17.44
N VAL A 338 -1.44 15.34 -18.09
CA VAL A 338 -0.57 16.32 -18.78
C VAL A 338 0.40 16.97 -17.79
N ILE A 339 -0.08 17.36 -16.61
CA ILE A 339 0.78 17.96 -15.57
C ILE A 339 1.77 16.94 -15.07
N THR A 340 1.33 15.73 -14.74
CA THR A 340 2.19 14.64 -14.26
C THR A 340 3.28 14.31 -15.29
N ARG A 341 2.95 14.30 -16.58
CA ARG A 341 3.92 14.14 -17.65
C ARG A 341 5.02 15.19 -17.63
N GLN A 342 4.69 16.47 -17.35
CA GLN A 342 5.68 17.53 -17.25
C GLN A 342 6.56 17.38 -16.00
N MET A 343 6.01 16.87 -14.89
CA MET A 343 6.76 16.58 -13.66
C MET A 343 7.78 15.46 -13.86
N LEU A 344 7.57 14.55 -14.82
CA LEU A 344 8.41 13.38 -15.13
C LEU A 344 9.31 13.59 -16.36
N ARG A 345 9.44 14.82 -16.85
CA ARG A 345 10.17 15.13 -18.09
C ARG A 345 11.67 14.92 -17.95
N LYS A 346 12.24 15.10 -16.76
CA LYS A 346 13.67 15.01 -16.51
C LYS A 346 14.10 13.68 -15.92
N VAL A 347 15.37 13.36 -16.17
CA VAL A 347 16.05 12.19 -15.60
C VAL A 347 17.36 12.63 -14.99
N GLU A 348 17.87 11.86 -14.05
CA GLU A 348 19.18 12.04 -13.42
C GLU A 348 20.15 10.98 -13.96
N ILE A 349 21.32 11.42 -14.39
CA ILE A 349 22.37 10.53 -14.92
C ILE A 349 23.08 9.84 -13.75
N LEU A 350 22.99 8.51 -13.71
CA LEU A 350 23.68 7.69 -12.70
C LEU A 350 25.11 7.32 -13.13
N ASP A 351 25.27 6.96 -14.40
CA ASP A 351 26.52 6.60 -15.00
C ASP A 351 26.57 7.21 -16.40
N MET A 352 27.63 7.96 -16.68
CA MET A 352 27.76 8.67 -17.95
C MET A 352 28.09 7.74 -19.14
N GLY A 353 28.64 6.54 -18.89
CA GLY A 353 29.16 5.70 -19.97
C GLY A 353 30.18 6.48 -20.83
N ASP A 354 29.99 6.44 -22.16
CA ASP A 354 30.78 7.20 -23.13
C ASP A 354 30.03 8.46 -23.65
N SER A 355 28.96 8.87 -22.93
CA SER A 355 28.13 10.03 -23.27
C SER A 355 28.75 11.36 -22.83
N PRO A 356 28.34 12.50 -23.43
CA PRO A 356 28.77 13.82 -23.02
C PRO A 356 28.15 14.32 -21.71
N PHE A 357 27.33 13.52 -21.04
CA PHE A 357 26.67 13.90 -19.82
C PHE A 357 27.56 13.77 -18.59
N ILE A 358 27.19 14.49 -17.52
CA ILE A 358 27.90 14.44 -16.25
C ILE A 358 27.08 13.62 -15.25
N LYS A 359 27.72 12.82 -14.39
CA LYS A 359 27.05 12.08 -13.33
C LYS A 359 26.33 13.04 -12.37
N GLY A 360 25.02 12.76 -12.10
CA GLY A 360 24.14 13.61 -11.29
C GLY A 360 23.51 14.78 -12.04
N GLU A 361 23.77 14.91 -13.35
CA GLU A 361 23.14 15.93 -14.17
C GLU A 361 21.66 15.61 -14.42
N GLN A 362 20.82 16.66 -14.37
CA GLN A 362 19.39 16.56 -14.66
C GLN A 362 19.11 16.97 -16.10
N VAL A 363 18.93 15.98 -16.96
CA VAL A 363 18.75 16.15 -18.41
C VAL A 363 17.32 15.80 -18.81
N GLU A 364 16.83 16.33 -19.93
CA GLU A 364 15.56 15.90 -20.50
C GLU A 364 15.65 14.45 -21.00
N TYR A 365 14.66 13.64 -20.63
CA TYR A 365 14.59 12.23 -21.01
C TYR A 365 14.79 11.98 -22.50
N ARG A 366 14.13 12.82 -23.33
CA ARG A 366 14.22 12.71 -24.79
C ARG A 366 15.65 12.86 -25.30
N ARG A 367 16.38 13.86 -24.79
CA ARG A 367 17.77 14.11 -25.15
C ARG A 367 18.69 12.94 -24.79
N VAL A 368 18.47 12.34 -23.63
CA VAL A 368 19.25 11.16 -23.19
C VAL A 368 19.00 9.96 -24.11
N ILE A 369 17.74 9.73 -24.49
CA ILE A 369 17.42 8.63 -25.42
C ILE A 369 18.06 8.86 -26.80
N GLU A 370 17.94 10.06 -27.36
CA GLU A 370 18.53 10.40 -28.67
C GLU A 370 20.06 10.23 -28.67
N GLU A 371 20.76 10.60 -27.57
CA GLU A 371 22.20 10.39 -27.45
C GLU A 371 22.57 8.92 -27.21
N ASN A 372 21.79 8.19 -26.41
CA ASN A 372 22.02 6.76 -26.20
C ASN A 372 21.82 5.96 -27.48
N GLU A 373 20.81 6.27 -28.30
CA GLU A 373 20.61 5.64 -29.61
C GLU A 373 21.80 5.86 -30.57
N LYS A 374 22.40 7.05 -30.55
CA LYS A 374 23.63 7.32 -31.31
C LYS A 374 24.81 6.50 -30.79
N LEU A 375 25.03 6.50 -29.48
CA LEU A 375 26.11 5.74 -28.84
C LEU A 375 25.99 4.23 -29.11
N GLU A 376 24.76 3.68 -29.02
CA GLU A 376 24.51 2.28 -29.34
C GLU A 376 24.78 1.96 -30.81
N SER A 377 24.44 2.86 -31.75
CA SER A 377 24.77 2.70 -33.18
C SER A 377 26.25 2.69 -33.44
N ASP A 378 27.02 3.45 -32.63
CA ASP A 378 28.50 3.55 -32.73
C ASP A 378 29.21 2.45 -31.90
N GLY A 379 28.45 1.55 -31.24
CA GLY A 379 28.98 0.46 -30.42
C GLY A 379 29.60 0.93 -29.08
N LEU A 380 29.28 2.12 -28.64
CA LEU A 380 29.75 2.73 -27.39
C LEU A 380 28.76 2.44 -26.25
N ARG A 381 29.19 2.65 -24.98
CA ARG A 381 28.38 2.39 -23.81
C ARG A 381 27.37 3.53 -23.59
N PRO A 382 26.04 3.24 -23.55
CA PRO A 382 25.03 4.25 -23.30
C PRO A 382 25.07 4.75 -21.84
N ALA A 383 24.57 5.96 -21.62
CA ALA A 383 24.39 6.53 -20.30
C ALA A 383 23.26 5.80 -19.54
N ARG A 384 23.48 5.51 -18.26
CA ARG A 384 22.46 4.97 -17.35
C ARG A 384 21.83 6.11 -16.56
N PHE A 385 20.52 6.10 -16.46
CA PHE A 385 19.75 7.17 -15.82
C PHE A 385 18.56 6.63 -15.04
N ASP A 386 18.14 7.38 -14.05
CA ASP A 386 16.88 7.15 -13.32
C ASP A 386 15.86 8.26 -13.60
N ARG A 387 14.59 7.90 -13.56
CA ARG A 387 13.50 8.88 -13.70
C ARG A 387 13.44 9.77 -12.46
N LEU A 388 13.32 11.07 -12.69
CA LEU A 388 13.22 12.07 -11.64
C LEU A 388 11.81 12.64 -11.60
N LEU A 389 11.23 12.69 -10.40
CA LEU A 389 9.97 13.39 -10.15
C LEU A 389 10.26 14.79 -9.61
N LEU A 390 9.91 15.80 -10.37
CA LEU A 390 10.02 17.20 -9.97
C LEU A 390 8.65 17.75 -9.60
N GLY A 391 8.58 18.56 -8.55
CA GLY A 391 7.40 19.39 -8.29
C GLY A 391 7.15 20.36 -9.44
N ILE A 392 5.89 20.77 -9.63
CA ILE A 392 5.47 21.62 -10.74
C ILE A 392 6.26 22.92 -10.83
N THR A 393 6.60 23.53 -9.70
CA THR A 393 7.41 24.75 -9.64
C THR A 393 8.82 24.50 -10.17
N LYS A 394 9.50 23.45 -9.71
CA LYS A 394 10.82 23.09 -10.20
C LYS A 394 10.81 22.64 -11.66
N ALA A 395 9.79 21.88 -12.06
CA ALA A 395 9.64 21.44 -13.45
C ALA A 395 9.47 22.62 -14.41
N SER A 396 8.69 23.64 -14.03
CA SER A 396 8.48 24.82 -14.87
C SER A 396 9.72 25.70 -14.98
N LEU A 397 10.50 25.84 -13.91
CA LEU A 397 11.76 26.64 -13.93
C LEU A 397 12.92 25.90 -14.64
N ALA A 398 12.85 24.58 -14.68
CA ALA A 398 13.88 23.75 -15.31
C ALA A 398 13.67 23.56 -16.84
N THR A 399 12.66 24.18 -17.43
CA THR A 399 12.42 24.13 -18.90
C THR A 399 13.40 25.10 -19.62
N GLU A 400 13.90 24.69 -20.76
CA GLU A 400 14.71 25.55 -21.65
C GLU A 400 13.83 26.53 -22.43
N SER A 401 12.99 27.29 -21.71
CA SER A 401 12.12 28.30 -22.32
C SER A 401 12.64 29.69 -22.02
N PHE A 402 12.57 30.58 -23.00
CA PHE A 402 12.94 32.00 -22.84
C PHE A 402 12.23 32.63 -21.61
N ILE A 403 10.97 32.29 -21.40
CA ILE A 403 10.19 32.83 -20.28
C ILE A 403 10.75 32.34 -18.93
N SER A 404 11.09 31.07 -18.79
CA SER A 404 11.64 30.52 -17.53
C SER A 404 13.04 31.09 -17.25
N VAL A 405 13.87 31.25 -18.26
CA VAL A 405 15.21 31.83 -18.11
C VAL A 405 15.11 33.31 -17.69
N SER A 406 14.24 34.11 -18.30
CA SER A 406 14.06 35.51 -17.91
C SER A 406 13.45 35.66 -16.52
N TYR A 407 12.53 34.79 -16.12
CA TYR A 407 11.96 34.79 -14.77
C TYR A 407 13.02 34.49 -13.69
N THR A 408 13.90 33.51 -13.90
CA THR A 408 14.97 33.21 -12.96
C THR A 408 15.98 34.35 -12.82
N HIS A 409 16.29 35.05 -13.89
CA HIS A 409 17.15 36.26 -13.86
C HIS A 409 16.47 37.41 -13.12
N LEU A 410 15.19 37.69 -13.36
CA LEU A 410 14.44 38.73 -12.66
C LEU A 410 14.36 38.46 -11.16
N ARG A 411 14.06 37.24 -10.76
CA ARG A 411 13.97 36.85 -9.33
C ARG A 411 15.32 36.90 -8.63
N ALA A 412 16.42 36.59 -9.30
CA ALA A 412 17.75 36.73 -8.72
C ALA A 412 18.08 38.22 -8.40
N HIS A 413 17.55 39.17 -9.15
CA HIS A 413 17.69 40.60 -8.86
C HIS A 413 16.82 41.07 -7.69
N GLU A 414 15.63 40.53 -7.51
CA GLU A 414 14.73 40.88 -6.39
C GLU A 414 15.24 40.40 -5.02
N THR A 415 16.09 39.37 -4.97
CA THR A 415 16.68 38.85 -3.71
C THR A 415 17.95 39.57 -3.29
N LEU A 416 18.47 40.50 -4.09
CA LEU A 416 19.66 41.28 -3.81
C LEU A 416 19.38 42.74 -3.39
N THR A 417 18.11 43.13 -3.32
CA THR A 417 17.61 44.40 -2.75
C THR A 417 16.85 44.12 -1.46
#